data_94667316dddaa60f1329f2dd8e4f1013
#
_entry.id   94667316dddaa60f1329f2dd8e4f1013
#
_cell.length_a   1.000
_cell.length_b   1.000
_cell.length_c   1.000
_cell.angle_alpha   90.00
_cell.angle_beta   90.00
_cell.angle_gamma   90.00
#
_symmetry.space_group_name_H-M   'P 1'
#
loop_
_entity.id
_entity.type
_entity.pdbx_description
1 polymer ?
#
loop_
_entity_poly.entity_id
_entity_poly.type
_entity_poly.pdbx_seq_one_letter_code
_entity_poly.pdbx_strand_id
1 'polypeptide(L)'
;MRLTPLAALGVVTTACASMGQPPGAPPRLTPPAIILVSPDSGAVLPTFSGDAVIQFDEVIDEMAQGSGGAPGTVTGLAKQIVLSPVAGPVKVSWHRSSIHIKPKEGWKPGRVYHLQLLPGIIDLHRNILKRGETIIFSTGPALPTASLRGIALSWVEQHTIPQALIRAVLKPDTIAYLTYTDSTGRFRLDGIPPGQYVVYAVNDQNSNRARDQREAFDSDLVTVDSTAAATLWTFVHDTAGPRLRAPEPLDSSSFRLTFTAALSPAHMPDTGTVHLYELPDTTPVALSAVLAPAANDSLVARQRAVADSLRRAADTTHAPVDTTKKKAAPGRDTTVRKPPAQGPVSHPGAAPAVDSAVIKLLATRPIPTDKVVVRTSAPLKPSTKYFIRVTGATNLNGVRADAVSVLVVPAPKKVAADSTAKAKADTTAKVKPDSTKHP
;
A
#
# COMPACT_ATOMS: atom_id res chain seq x y z
N MET A 1 -59.24 -49.01 -73.14
CA MET A 1 -57.91 -49.14 -72.50
C MET A 1 -57.54 -47.82 -71.87
N ARG A 2 -57.61 -47.72 -70.64
CA ARG A 2 -57.29 -46.47 -69.86
C ARG A 2 -56.00 -46.73 -69.06
N LEU A 3 -54.94 -45.98 -69.41
CA LEU A 3 -53.68 -45.96 -68.67
C LEU A 3 -53.81 -44.89 -67.58
N THR A 4 -53.57 -45.30 -66.32
CA THR A 4 -53.38 -44.44 -65.15
C THR A 4 -51.89 -44.17 -64.97
N PRO A 5 -51.47 -42.90 -64.75
CA PRO A 5 -50.11 -42.60 -64.46
C PRO A 5 -49.89 -42.70 -62.94
N LEU A 6 -48.82 -43.41 -62.52
CA LEU A 6 -48.33 -43.57 -61.17
C LEU A 6 -47.53 -42.33 -60.82
N ALA A 7 -48.03 -41.58 -59.86
CA ALA A 7 -47.29 -40.42 -59.29
C ALA A 7 -46.27 -40.89 -58.26
N ALA A 8 -44.98 -40.75 -58.54
CA ALA A 8 -43.92 -40.97 -57.60
C ALA A 8 -43.75 -39.77 -56.68
N LEU A 9 -44.04 -39.95 -55.37
CA LEU A 9 -43.85 -38.95 -54.33
C LEU A 9 -42.40 -38.99 -53.87
N GLY A 10 -41.57 -38.01 -54.33
CA GLY A 10 -40.18 -37.87 -53.84
C GLY A 10 -40.13 -37.23 -52.47
N VAL A 11 -39.68 -37.96 -51.42
CA VAL A 11 -39.40 -37.45 -50.11
C VAL A 11 -38.04 -36.74 -50.13
N VAL A 12 -38.07 -35.39 -50.08
CA VAL A 12 -36.88 -34.55 -49.91
C VAL A 12 -36.55 -34.52 -48.43
N THR A 13 -35.55 -35.28 -47.99
CA THR A 13 -34.97 -35.19 -46.63
C THR A 13 -34.02 -33.99 -46.61
N THR A 14 -34.45 -32.87 -46.00
CA THR A 14 -33.55 -31.76 -45.66
C THR A 14 -32.71 -32.17 -44.47
N ALA A 15 -31.48 -32.64 -44.68
CA ALA A 15 -30.47 -32.81 -43.68
C ALA A 15 -29.94 -31.44 -43.28
N CYS A 16 -30.42 -30.87 -42.14
CA CYS A 16 -29.76 -29.76 -41.51
C CYS A 16 -28.42 -30.24 -40.93
N ALA A 17 -27.35 -30.07 -41.69
CA ALA A 17 -26.00 -30.17 -41.13
C ALA A 17 -25.78 -28.97 -40.20
N SER A 18 -25.93 -29.19 -38.91
CA SER A 18 -25.43 -28.22 -37.91
C SER A 18 -23.91 -28.22 -38.05
N MET A 19 -23.34 -27.12 -38.58
CA MET A 19 -21.90 -26.90 -38.45
C MET A 19 -21.60 -26.62 -36.97
N GLY A 20 -21.38 -27.70 -36.19
CA GLY A 20 -20.75 -27.57 -34.89
C GLY A 20 -19.38 -26.94 -35.11
N GLN A 21 -19.05 -25.95 -34.30
CA GLN A 21 -17.68 -25.45 -34.31
C GLN A 21 -16.74 -26.64 -34.10
N PRO A 22 -15.66 -26.76 -34.89
CA PRO A 22 -14.67 -27.81 -34.67
C PRO A 22 -14.20 -27.73 -33.22
N PRO A 23 -14.03 -28.89 -32.52
CA PRO A 23 -13.52 -28.87 -31.18
C PRO A 23 -12.18 -28.11 -31.19
N GLY A 24 -12.14 -26.97 -30.53
CA GLY A 24 -10.92 -26.20 -30.40
C GLY A 24 -9.82 -27.06 -29.79
N ALA A 25 -8.57 -26.76 -30.09
CA ALA A 25 -7.44 -27.38 -29.39
C ALA A 25 -7.64 -27.23 -27.87
N PRO A 26 -7.20 -28.20 -27.05
CA PRO A 26 -7.29 -28.10 -25.60
C PRO A 26 -6.67 -26.76 -25.15
N PRO A 27 -7.27 -26.07 -24.15
CA PRO A 27 -6.78 -24.77 -23.71
C PRO A 27 -5.34 -24.89 -23.25
N ARG A 28 -4.45 -24.12 -23.86
CA ARG A 28 -3.06 -24.04 -23.43
C ARG A 28 -3.01 -23.22 -22.11
N LEU A 29 -2.55 -23.85 -21.05
CA LEU A 29 -2.49 -23.27 -19.70
C LEU A 29 -1.08 -22.83 -19.28
N THR A 30 -0.10 -22.98 -20.19
CA THR A 30 1.30 -22.58 -19.95
C THR A 30 1.50 -21.13 -20.32
N PRO A 31 2.13 -20.31 -19.45
CA PRO A 31 2.51 -18.94 -19.81
C PRO A 31 3.48 -18.89 -21.00
N PRO A 32 3.52 -17.78 -21.76
CA PRO A 32 4.50 -17.61 -22.82
C PRO A 32 5.93 -17.72 -22.27
N ALA A 33 6.80 -18.43 -23.00
CA ALA A 33 8.20 -18.61 -22.63
C ALA A 33 9.10 -17.85 -23.62
N ILE A 34 10.17 -17.22 -23.12
CA ILE A 34 11.18 -16.57 -23.94
C ILE A 34 12.06 -17.66 -24.58
N ILE A 35 12.15 -17.67 -25.92
CA ILE A 35 12.94 -18.66 -26.66
C ILE A 35 14.19 -18.06 -27.31
N LEU A 36 14.23 -16.74 -27.50
CA LEU A 36 15.39 -16.03 -28.04
C LEU A 36 15.43 -14.60 -27.55
N VAL A 37 16.65 -14.14 -27.27
CA VAL A 37 16.93 -12.74 -26.98
C VAL A 37 18.10 -12.30 -27.85
N SER A 38 18.01 -11.11 -28.41
CA SER A 38 19.10 -10.50 -29.18
C SER A 38 19.19 -9.01 -28.85
N PRO A 39 20.33 -8.45 -28.43
CA PRO A 39 21.60 -9.14 -28.12
C PRO A 39 21.48 -10.12 -26.95
N ASP A 40 22.33 -11.15 -26.95
CA ASP A 40 22.45 -12.05 -25.81
C ASP A 40 22.94 -11.28 -24.56
N SER A 41 22.51 -11.76 -23.40
CA SER A 41 23.06 -11.23 -22.14
C SER A 41 24.55 -11.54 -22.06
N GLY A 42 25.35 -10.53 -21.77
CA GLY A 42 26.81 -10.63 -21.77
C GLY A 42 27.49 -10.18 -23.07
N ALA A 43 26.73 -9.91 -24.13
CA ALA A 43 27.28 -9.50 -25.41
C ALA A 43 27.98 -8.13 -25.36
N VAL A 44 29.11 -8.01 -26.07
CA VAL A 44 29.83 -6.75 -26.31
C VAL A 44 29.84 -6.47 -27.81
N LEU A 45 29.06 -5.46 -28.23
CA LEU A 45 28.74 -5.18 -29.63
C LEU A 45 28.99 -3.69 -29.97
N PRO A 46 30.21 -3.26 -30.24
CA PRO A 46 30.56 -1.83 -30.41
C PRO A 46 29.76 -1.13 -31.53
N THR A 47 29.37 -1.87 -32.55
CA THR A 47 28.66 -1.34 -33.74
C THR A 47 27.18 -1.72 -33.78
N PHE A 48 26.57 -2.07 -32.63
CA PHE A 48 25.19 -2.47 -32.61
C PHE A 48 24.25 -1.32 -33.04
N SER A 49 23.44 -1.55 -34.05
CA SER A 49 22.54 -0.55 -34.64
C SER A 49 21.13 -1.09 -34.89
N GLY A 50 20.94 -2.42 -34.80
CA GLY A 50 19.67 -3.10 -34.99
C GLY A 50 18.68 -2.87 -33.86
N ASP A 51 17.55 -3.54 -33.93
CA ASP A 51 16.60 -3.62 -32.81
C ASP A 51 17.06 -4.71 -31.82
N ALA A 52 16.89 -4.48 -30.53
CA ALA A 52 16.94 -5.56 -29.58
C ALA A 52 15.61 -6.34 -29.69
N VAL A 53 15.69 -7.68 -29.66
CA VAL A 53 14.55 -8.55 -29.90
C VAL A 53 14.37 -9.52 -28.75
N ILE A 54 13.13 -9.66 -28.28
CA ILE A 54 12.72 -10.71 -27.35
C ILE A 54 11.67 -11.53 -28.08
N GLN A 55 11.94 -12.81 -28.31
CA GLN A 55 11.03 -13.73 -28.99
C GLN A 55 10.45 -14.76 -28.02
N PHE A 56 9.17 -15.00 -28.16
CA PHE A 56 8.39 -15.95 -27.37
C PHE A 56 8.02 -17.17 -28.21
N ASP A 57 7.72 -18.25 -27.54
CA ASP A 57 7.27 -19.51 -28.13
C ASP A 57 5.84 -19.45 -28.68
N GLU A 58 5.11 -18.39 -28.39
CA GLU A 58 3.73 -18.17 -28.81
C GLU A 58 3.39 -16.69 -29.06
N VAL A 59 2.19 -16.45 -29.60
CA VAL A 59 1.72 -15.10 -29.91
C VAL A 59 1.31 -14.37 -28.65
N ILE A 60 1.82 -13.14 -28.50
CA ILE A 60 1.54 -12.26 -27.38
C ILE A 60 0.36 -11.36 -27.71
N ASP A 61 -0.52 -11.12 -26.76
CA ASP A 61 -1.65 -10.20 -26.89
C ASP A 61 -1.22 -8.75 -26.64
N GLU A 62 -1.05 -7.97 -27.70
CA GLU A 62 -0.72 -6.54 -27.59
C GLU A 62 -1.86 -5.75 -26.94
N MET A 63 -3.11 -6.11 -27.21
CA MET A 63 -4.30 -5.38 -26.73
C MET A 63 -4.57 -5.61 -25.24
N ALA A 64 -4.21 -6.77 -24.70
CA ALA A 64 -4.39 -7.07 -23.28
C ALA A 64 -3.56 -6.18 -22.36
N GLN A 65 -2.52 -5.50 -22.87
CA GLN A 65 -1.66 -4.61 -22.11
C GLN A 65 -2.26 -3.22 -21.84
N GLY A 66 -3.45 -2.94 -22.38
CA GLY A 66 -4.14 -1.64 -22.24
C GLY A 66 -3.53 -0.53 -23.09
N SER A 67 -4.37 0.20 -23.79
CA SER A 67 -3.97 1.30 -24.68
C SER A 67 -4.28 2.70 -24.13
N GLY A 68 -4.89 2.79 -22.95
CA GLY A 68 -5.30 4.06 -22.33
C GLY A 68 -4.36 4.52 -21.23
N GLY A 69 -4.00 5.80 -21.24
CA GLY A 69 -3.22 6.45 -20.18
C GLY A 69 -3.21 7.97 -20.33
N ALA A 70 -2.88 8.68 -19.24
CA ALA A 70 -2.67 10.12 -19.27
C ALA A 70 -1.47 10.48 -20.17
N PRO A 71 -1.40 11.70 -20.71
CA PRO A 71 -0.24 12.15 -21.48
C PRO A 71 1.06 11.95 -20.67
N GLY A 72 2.08 11.33 -21.30
CA GLY A 72 3.34 10.99 -20.69
C GLY A 72 3.41 9.62 -20.01
N THR A 73 2.29 8.94 -19.78
CA THR A 73 2.26 7.58 -19.22
C THR A 73 2.75 6.55 -20.25
N VAL A 74 3.57 5.61 -19.81
CA VAL A 74 3.97 4.46 -20.64
C VAL A 74 2.84 3.45 -20.65
N THR A 75 2.36 3.10 -21.85
CA THR A 75 1.19 2.22 -22.03
C THR A 75 1.50 1.02 -22.91
N GLY A 76 0.59 0.06 -22.96
CA GLY A 76 0.72 -1.13 -23.78
C GLY A 76 1.93 -1.98 -23.42
N LEU A 77 2.49 -2.68 -24.41
CA LEU A 77 3.70 -3.51 -24.24
C LEU A 77 4.91 -2.72 -23.71
N ALA A 78 5.01 -1.43 -24.03
CA ALA A 78 6.10 -0.59 -23.55
C ALA A 78 6.13 -0.48 -22.01
N LYS A 79 5.00 -0.70 -21.33
CA LYS A 79 4.95 -0.75 -19.85
C LYS A 79 5.77 -1.91 -19.28
N GLN A 80 5.83 -3.02 -20.01
CA GLN A 80 6.58 -4.21 -19.57
C GLN A 80 8.07 -4.18 -19.98
N ILE A 81 8.48 -3.20 -20.79
CA ILE A 81 9.87 -3.07 -21.26
C ILE A 81 10.53 -1.87 -20.59
N VAL A 82 11.64 -2.11 -19.92
CA VAL A 82 12.50 -1.06 -19.36
C VAL A 82 13.85 -1.14 -20.00
N LEU A 83 14.23 -0.13 -20.76
CA LEU A 83 15.55 0.01 -21.34
C LEU A 83 16.26 1.19 -20.66
N SER A 84 17.46 0.95 -20.14
CA SER A 84 18.30 1.98 -19.51
C SER A 84 19.78 1.67 -19.71
N PRO A 85 20.67 2.67 -19.68
CA PRO A 85 20.42 4.10 -19.58
C PRO A 85 20.10 4.71 -20.96
N VAL A 86 19.00 5.42 -21.06
CA VAL A 86 18.59 6.14 -22.29
C VAL A 86 18.12 7.54 -21.92
N ALA A 87 18.41 8.52 -22.79
CA ALA A 87 18.01 9.90 -22.54
C ALA A 87 16.59 10.20 -23.01
N GLY A 88 16.11 9.46 -24.00
CA GLY A 88 14.82 9.69 -24.67
C GLY A 88 13.87 8.50 -24.63
N PRO A 89 12.74 8.61 -25.33
CA PRO A 89 11.76 7.54 -25.39
C PRO A 89 12.32 6.29 -26.08
N VAL A 90 11.79 5.15 -25.65
CA VAL A 90 12.10 3.83 -26.25
C VAL A 90 10.97 3.47 -27.23
N LYS A 91 11.34 3.10 -28.44
CA LYS A 91 10.41 2.51 -29.41
C LYS A 91 10.27 1.03 -29.10
N VAL A 92 9.06 0.60 -28.82
CA VAL A 92 8.68 -0.80 -28.65
C VAL A 92 7.71 -1.16 -29.76
N SER A 93 8.03 -2.17 -30.56
CA SER A 93 7.21 -2.64 -31.67
C SER A 93 6.87 -4.10 -31.46
N TRP A 94 5.62 -4.45 -31.72
CA TRP A 94 5.11 -5.80 -31.60
C TRP A 94 5.10 -6.50 -32.97
N HIS A 95 5.55 -7.75 -32.99
CA HIS A 95 5.57 -8.61 -34.16
C HIS A 95 5.07 -10.01 -33.82
N ARG A 96 3.78 -10.14 -33.49
CA ARG A 96 3.13 -11.41 -33.10
C ARG A 96 3.78 -12.08 -31.89
N SER A 97 4.81 -12.90 -32.11
CA SER A 97 5.55 -13.61 -31.05
C SER A 97 6.85 -12.94 -30.64
N SER A 98 7.16 -11.74 -31.13
CA SER A 98 8.38 -11.01 -30.79
C SER A 98 8.13 -9.55 -30.47
N ILE A 99 8.95 -8.99 -29.59
CA ILE A 99 8.99 -7.58 -29.23
C ILE A 99 10.33 -7.02 -29.71
N HIS A 100 10.27 -5.95 -30.50
CA HIS A 100 11.44 -5.24 -30.99
C HIS A 100 11.59 -3.92 -30.26
N ILE A 101 12.76 -3.66 -29.73
CA ILE A 101 13.07 -2.55 -28.84
C ILE A 101 14.25 -1.74 -29.35
N LYS A 102 14.08 -0.41 -29.44
CA LYS A 102 15.13 0.49 -29.85
C LYS A 102 14.99 1.87 -29.17
N PRO A 103 16.07 2.49 -28.67
CA PRO A 103 16.04 3.89 -28.28
C PRO A 103 15.72 4.78 -29.50
N LYS A 104 14.83 5.75 -29.37
CA LYS A 104 14.57 6.70 -30.48
C LYS A 104 15.81 7.49 -30.87
N GLU A 105 16.70 7.74 -29.92
CA GLU A 105 18.01 8.39 -30.15
C GLU A 105 19.09 7.49 -30.78
N GLY A 106 18.76 6.20 -31.00
CA GLY A 106 19.70 5.16 -31.39
C GLY A 106 20.59 4.68 -30.23
N TRP A 107 21.31 3.58 -30.48
CA TRP A 107 22.26 3.05 -29.53
C TRP A 107 23.51 3.98 -29.49
N LYS A 108 23.89 4.36 -28.28
CA LYS A 108 25.11 5.18 -28.09
C LYS A 108 26.29 4.26 -27.88
N PRO A 109 27.48 4.57 -28.49
CA PRO A 109 28.68 3.80 -28.27
C PRO A 109 29.16 3.97 -26.82
N GLY A 110 29.92 2.98 -26.34
CA GLY A 110 30.55 3.03 -25.03
C GLY A 110 29.59 2.91 -23.84
N ARG A 111 28.38 2.37 -24.01
CA ARG A 111 27.42 2.19 -22.97
C ARG A 111 27.10 0.74 -22.64
N VAL A 112 26.83 0.51 -21.38
CA VAL A 112 26.20 -0.76 -20.90
C VAL A 112 24.72 -0.54 -20.80
N TYR A 113 23.96 -1.35 -21.49
CA TYR A 113 22.49 -1.30 -21.52
C TYR A 113 21.89 -2.41 -20.70
N HIS A 114 20.85 -2.07 -19.95
CA HIS A 114 19.98 -2.98 -19.24
C HIS A 114 18.61 -2.98 -19.94
N LEU A 115 18.25 -4.10 -20.53
CA LEU A 115 16.93 -4.35 -21.08
C LEU A 115 16.20 -5.28 -20.14
N GLN A 116 15.19 -4.77 -19.44
CA GLN A 116 14.38 -5.56 -18.53
C GLN A 116 13.00 -5.80 -19.13
N LEU A 117 12.63 -7.06 -19.19
CA LEU A 117 11.25 -7.49 -19.40
C LEU A 117 10.62 -7.68 -18.02
N LEU A 118 9.60 -6.89 -17.70
CA LEU A 118 8.85 -7.01 -16.47
C LEU A 118 7.83 -8.15 -16.57
N PRO A 119 7.39 -8.75 -15.44
CA PRO A 119 6.27 -9.67 -15.42
C PRO A 119 5.01 -9.02 -15.96
N GLY A 120 4.07 -9.84 -16.48
CA GLY A 120 2.76 -9.34 -16.91
C GLY A 120 2.50 -9.38 -18.41
N ILE A 121 3.42 -9.89 -19.23
CA ILE A 121 3.14 -10.21 -20.64
C ILE A 121 2.05 -11.28 -20.69
N ILE A 122 1.06 -11.09 -21.56
CA ILE A 122 -0.11 -11.96 -21.69
C ILE A 122 -0.14 -12.54 -23.10
N ASP A 123 -0.44 -13.84 -23.23
CA ASP A 123 -0.70 -14.50 -24.51
C ASP A 123 -2.17 -14.38 -24.96
N LEU A 124 -2.51 -14.92 -26.12
CA LEU A 124 -3.88 -14.93 -26.63
C LEU A 124 -4.83 -15.83 -25.81
N HIS A 125 -4.29 -16.74 -24.98
CA HIS A 125 -5.06 -17.62 -24.11
C HIS A 125 -5.21 -17.07 -22.68
N ARG A 126 -4.77 -15.81 -22.45
CA ARG A 126 -4.78 -15.12 -21.15
C ARG A 126 -3.82 -15.69 -20.11
N ASN A 127 -2.82 -16.49 -20.51
CA ASN A 127 -1.76 -16.88 -19.61
C ASN A 127 -0.77 -15.73 -19.43
N ILE A 128 -0.30 -15.54 -18.19
CA ILE A 128 0.51 -14.37 -17.82
C ILE A 128 1.94 -14.83 -17.51
N LEU A 129 2.93 -14.17 -18.14
CA LEU A 129 4.35 -14.32 -17.80
C LEU A 129 4.59 -13.82 -16.37
N LYS A 130 4.91 -14.74 -15.46
CA LYS A 130 5.06 -14.45 -14.02
C LYS A 130 6.44 -13.94 -13.64
N ARG A 131 7.46 -14.23 -14.43
CA ARG A 131 8.84 -13.83 -14.17
C ARG A 131 9.35 -12.97 -15.32
N GLY A 132 9.89 -11.81 -14.97
CA GLY A 132 10.63 -11.00 -15.91
C GLY A 132 12.05 -11.52 -16.14
N GLU A 133 12.74 -10.92 -17.11
CA GLU A 133 14.12 -11.20 -17.44
C GLU A 133 14.90 -9.90 -17.59
N THR A 134 16.18 -9.92 -17.21
CA THR A 134 17.08 -8.78 -17.39
C THR A 134 18.23 -9.20 -18.28
N ILE A 135 18.38 -8.51 -19.40
CA ILE A 135 19.42 -8.69 -20.39
C ILE A 135 20.39 -7.51 -20.26
N ILE A 136 21.66 -7.81 -20.08
CA ILE A 136 22.70 -6.78 -19.96
C ILE A 136 23.69 -6.98 -21.11
N PHE A 137 23.87 -5.95 -21.93
CA PHE A 137 24.82 -5.97 -23.04
C PHE A 137 25.56 -4.63 -23.16
N SER A 138 26.64 -4.60 -23.85
CA SER A 138 27.49 -3.41 -24.01
C SER A 138 27.70 -3.03 -25.49
N THR A 139 27.75 -1.72 -25.75
CA THR A 139 28.12 -1.14 -27.04
C THR A 139 29.56 -0.60 -27.04
N GLY A 140 30.41 -1.13 -26.18
CA GLY A 140 31.82 -0.69 -26.14
C GLY A 140 32.65 -1.29 -25.02
N PRO A 141 32.46 -0.88 -23.74
CA PRO A 141 33.29 -1.39 -22.68
C PRO A 141 32.94 -2.85 -22.33
N ALA A 142 33.91 -3.56 -21.75
CA ALA A 142 33.62 -4.83 -21.09
C ALA A 142 32.52 -4.64 -20.05
N LEU A 143 31.71 -5.66 -19.84
CA LEU A 143 30.62 -5.60 -18.88
C LEU A 143 31.17 -5.46 -17.46
N PRO A 144 30.69 -4.46 -16.71
CA PRO A 144 31.06 -4.29 -15.32
C PRO A 144 30.47 -5.42 -14.45
N THR A 145 31.15 -5.69 -13.34
CA THR A 145 30.70 -6.68 -12.34
C THR A 145 30.08 -6.05 -11.09
N ALA A 146 30.13 -4.72 -11.01
CA ALA A 146 29.61 -4.02 -9.85
C ALA A 146 28.08 -4.11 -9.75
N SER A 147 27.57 -4.07 -8.53
CA SER A 147 26.15 -4.20 -8.25
C SER A 147 25.69 -3.24 -7.16
N LEU A 148 24.48 -2.74 -7.32
CA LEU A 148 23.75 -1.94 -6.33
C LEU A 148 22.49 -2.69 -5.92
N ARG A 149 22.30 -2.84 -4.61
CA ARG A 149 21.13 -3.49 -4.02
C ARG A 149 20.47 -2.54 -3.03
N GLY A 150 19.23 -2.82 -2.66
CA GLY A 150 18.62 -2.01 -1.63
C GLY A 150 17.16 -2.34 -1.37
N ILE A 151 16.55 -1.47 -0.60
CA ILE A 151 15.14 -1.57 -0.22
C ILE A 151 14.51 -0.19 -0.23
N ALA A 152 13.27 -0.10 -0.72
CA ALA A 152 12.44 1.10 -0.66
C ALA A 152 11.32 0.92 0.37
N LEU A 153 11.20 1.90 1.26
CA LEU A 153 10.26 1.92 2.38
C LEU A 153 9.42 3.19 2.34
N SER A 154 8.16 3.11 2.66
CA SER A 154 7.34 4.29 2.98
C SER A 154 7.61 4.70 4.43
N TRP A 155 8.16 5.89 4.62
CA TRP A 155 8.47 6.38 5.97
C TRP A 155 7.21 6.68 6.78
N VAL A 156 6.18 7.24 6.15
CA VAL A 156 4.93 7.61 6.81
C VAL A 156 4.06 6.39 7.09
N GLU A 157 3.94 5.48 6.11
CA GLU A 157 3.03 4.34 6.18
C GLU A 157 3.68 3.09 6.80
N GLN A 158 5.01 3.13 7.02
CA GLN A 158 5.76 2.07 7.72
C GLN A 158 5.66 0.69 7.06
N HIS A 159 5.76 0.65 5.72
CA HIS A 159 5.80 -0.60 4.95
C HIS A 159 6.80 -0.51 3.79
N THR A 160 7.12 -1.65 3.19
CA THR A 160 7.91 -1.73 1.96
C THR A 160 7.06 -1.29 0.76
N ILE A 161 7.70 -0.75 -0.27
CA ILE A 161 7.01 -0.31 -1.48
C ILE A 161 7.32 -1.28 -2.62
N PRO A 162 6.38 -2.18 -2.97
CA PRO A 162 6.48 -3.00 -4.17
C PRO A 162 6.39 -2.14 -5.44
N GLN A 163 7.11 -2.54 -6.47
CA GLN A 163 7.11 -1.87 -7.78
C GLN A 163 7.48 -0.38 -7.73
N ALA A 164 8.23 0.07 -6.71
CA ALA A 164 8.82 1.40 -6.71
C ALA A 164 9.85 1.51 -7.83
N LEU A 165 9.82 2.61 -8.57
CA LEU A 165 10.81 2.91 -9.59
C LEU A 165 12.12 3.30 -8.91
N ILE A 166 13.19 2.55 -9.22
CA ILE A 166 14.54 2.88 -8.80
C ILE A 166 15.30 3.51 -9.98
N ARG A 167 15.89 4.67 -9.72
CA ARG A 167 16.69 5.42 -10.70
C ARG A 167 18.08 5.65 -10.13
N ALA A 168 19.08 4.97 -10.66
CA ALA A 168 20.47 5.14 -10.25
C ALA A 168 21.21 5.98 -11.31
N VAL A 169 21.53 7.22 -10.97
CA VAL A 169 22.19 8.19 -11.85
C VAL A 169 23.68 8.23 -11.53
N LEU A 170 24.51 7.74 -12.45
CA LEU A 170 25.97 7.82 -12.32
C LEU A 170 26.44 9.26 -12.51
N LYS A 171 27.19 9.79 -11.56
CA LYS A 171 27.82 11.11 -11.72
C LYS A 171 29.09 11.06 -12.56
N PRO A 172 29.37 12.09 -13.40
CA PRO A 172 28.59 13.32 -13.59
C PRO A 172 27.45 13.21 -14.62
N ASP A 173 27.11 12.00 -15.09
CA ASP A 173 26.03 11.78 -16.05
C ASP A 173 24.66 12.18 -15.47
N THR A 174 23.68 12.41 -16.36
CA THR A 174 22.28 12.71 -16.01
C THR A 174 21.33 11.58 -16.34
N ILE A 175 21.84 10.52 -16.97
CA ILE A 175 21.05 9.39 -17.45
C ILE A 175 21.08 8.28 -16.40
N ALA A 176 19.91 7.75 -16.11
CA ALA A 176 19.72 6.78 -15.06
C ALA A 176 19.70 5.32 -15.56
N TYR A 177 20.30 4.43 -14.80
CA TYR A 177 19.92 3.01 -14.78
C TYR A 177 18.60 2.87 -14.04
N LEU A 178 17.67 2.10 -14.60
CA LEU A 178 16.32 1.91 -14.07
C LEU A 178 16.12 0.47 -13.65
N THR A 179 15.41 0.27 -12.56
CA THR A 179 14.83 -1.02 -12.16
C THR A 179 13.60 -0.78 -11.28
N TYR A 180 12.94 -1.84 -10.89
CA TYR A 180 11.81 -1.77 -9.95
C TYR A 180 12.08 -2.64 -8.73
N THR A 181 11.47 -2.27 -7.61
CA THR A 181 11.46 -3.13 -6.44
C THR A 181 10.55 -4.35 -6.67
N ASP A 182 10.90 -5.46 -6.07
CA ASP A 182 10.10 -6.68 -6.04
C ASP A 182 8.90 -6.57 -5.08
N SER A 183 8.17 -7.67 -4.90
CA SER A 183 7.02 -7.74 -3.97
C SER A 183 7.38 -7.49 -2.51
N THR A 184 8.67 -7.57 -2.15
CA THR A 184 9.19 -7.32 -0.80
C THR A 184 9.77 -5.91 -0.65
N GLY A 185 9.71 -5.07 -1.69
CA GLY A 185 10.29 -3.74 -1.72
C GLY A 185 11.81 -3.70 -1.94
N ARG A 186 12.43 -4.84 -2.27
CA ARG A 186 13.87 -4.93 -2.55
C ARG A 186 14.16 -4.73 -4.02
N PHE A 187 15.32 -4.18 -4.33
CA PHE A 187 15.80 -4.01 -5.71
C PHE A 187 17.22 -4.48 -5.88
N ARG A 188 17.59 -4.74 -7.13
CA ARG A 188 18.93 -5.12 -7.54
C ARG A 188 19.23 -4.58 -8.93
N LEU A 189 20.41 -3.98 -9.08
CA LEU A 189 21.01 -3.55 -10.34
C LEU A 189 22.41 -4.17 -10.41
N ASP A 190 22.58 -5.18 -11.25
CA ASP A 190 23.87 -5.84 -11.49
C ASP A 190 24.49 -5.32 -12.78
N GLY A 191 25.81 -5.43 -12.92
CA GLY A 191 26.51 -5.07 -14.14
C GLY A 191 26.44 -3.57 -14.44
N ILE A 192 26.49 -2.73 -13.42
CA ILE A 192 26.60 -1.27 -13.58
C ILE A 192 28.05 -0.82 -13.45
N PRO A 193 28.48 0.25 -14.14
CA PRO A 193 29.81 0.81 -13.99
C PRO A 193 30.08 1.18 -12.52
N PRO A 194 31.33 0.97 -12.03
CA PRO A 194 31.71 1.50 -10.72
C PRO A 194 31.70 3.03 -10.75
N GLY A 195 31.39 3.65 -9.61
CA GLY A 195 31.35 5.10 -9.48
C GLY A 195 30.37 5.59 -8.42
N GLN A 196 30.17 6.91 -8.40
CA GLN A 196 29.26 7.56 -7.47
C GLN A 196 27.88 7.73 -8.09
N TYR A 197 26.85 7.21 -7.44
CA TYR A 197 25.47 7.25 -7.89
C TYR A 197 24.58 8.07 -6.97
N VAL A 198 23.69 8.86 -7.56
CA VAL A 198 22.51 9.33 -6.85
C VAL A 198 21.37 8.34 -7.14
N VAL A 199 20.97 7.63 -6.11
CA VAL A 199 19.94 6.58 -6.20
C VAL A 199 18.61 7.15 -5.68
N TYR A 200 17.61 7.16 -6.54
CA TYR A 200 16.25 7.56 -6.19
C TYR A 200 15.35 6.34 -6.10
N ALA A 201 14.48 6.30 -5.11
CA ALA A 201 13.28 5.46 -5.11
C ALA A 201 12.06 6.37 -5.27
N VAL A 202 11.20 6.07 -6.21
CA VAL A 202 9.99 6.87 -6.53
C VAL A 202 8.78 5.95 -6.53
N ASN A 203 7.74 6.33 -5.82
CA ASN A 203 6.44 5.70 -5.93
C ASN A 203 5.71 6.24 -7.17
N ASP A 204 6.09 5.74 -8.35
CA ASP A 204 5.61 6.19 -9.67
C ASP A 204 4.16 5.74 -9.88
N GLN A 205 3.20 6.54 -9.44
CA GLN A 205 1.78 6.22 -9.48
C GLN A 205 1.18 6.34 -10.88
N ASN A 206 1.73 7.21 -11.72
CA ASN A 206 1.24 7.46 -13.07
C ASN A 206 1.99 6.67 -14.15
N SER A 207 2.99 5.87 -13.76
CA SER A 207 3.81 5.03 -14.64
C SER A 207 4.51 5.81 -15.77
N ASN A 208 4.95 7.05 -15.49
CA ASN A 208 5.68 7.87 -16.46
C ASN A 208 7.19 7.67 -16.39
N ARG A 209 7.69 6.89 -15.41
CA ARG A 209 9.11 6.62 -15.14
C ARG A 209 9.95 7.87 -14.85
N ALA A 210 9.28 8.91 -14.41
CA ALA A 210 9.89 10.14 -13.95
C ALA A 210 9.65 10.33 -12.45
N ARG A 211 10.23 11.37 -11.89
CA ARG A 211 9.96 11.79 -10.52
C ARG A 211 9.08 13.04 -10.57
N ASP A 212 7.86 12.93 -10.14
CA ASP A 212 6.92 14.03 -10.07
C ASP A 212 6.87 14.66 -8.68
N GLN A 213 6.48 15.94 -8.60
CA GLN A 213 6.46 16.68 -7.33
C GLN A 213 5.48 16.13 -6.30
N ARG A 214 4.42 15.43 -6.74
CA ARG A 214 3.39 14.89 -5.86
C ARG A 214 3.63 13.44 -5.46
N GLU A 215 4.63 12.81 -6.06
CA GLU A 215 4.98 11.43 -5.76
C GLU A 215 5.90 11.37 -4.56
N ALA A 216 5.73 10.31 -3.77
CA ALA A 216 6.65 10.02 -2.68
C ALA A 216 7.98 9.54 -3.27
N PHE A 217 9.08 10.13 -2.86
CA PHE A 217 10.41 9.70 -3.26
C PHE A 217 11.41 9.90 -2.12
N ASP A 218 12.57 9.29 -2.28
CA ASP A 218 13.79 9.54 -1.49
C ASP A 218 15.01 9.40 -2.38
N SER A 219 16.14 9.92 -1.96
CA SER A 219 17.41 9.79 -2.68
C SER A 219 18.58 9.65 -1.74
N ASP A 220 19.54 8.83 -2.14
CA ASP A 220 20.78 8.62 -1.41
C ASP A 220 21.99 8.70 -2.37
N LEU A 221 23.12 9.16 -1.85
CA LEU A 221 24.39 9.23 -2.58
C LEU A 221 25.24 8.02 -2.21
N VAL A 222 25.41 7.11 -3.15
CA VAL A 222 26.02 5.81 -2.93
C VAL A 222 27.27 5.66 -3.83
N THR A 223 28.40 5.28 -3.25
CA THR A 223 29.59 4.89 -4.02
C THR A 223 29.55 3.38 -4.25
N VAL A 224 29.62 2.99 -5.52
CA VAL A 224 29.60 1.58 -5.95
C VAL A 224 31.00 1.26 -6.52
N ASP A 225 31.76 0.50 -5.77
CA ASP A 225 33.09 -0.01 -6.26
C ASP A 225 32.89 -1.45 -6.76
N SER A 226 32.31 -2.33 -5.94
CA SER A 226 31.97 -3.71 -6.30
C SER A 226 30.53 -4.04 -5.96
N THR A 227 30.16 -3.89 -4.70
CA THR A 227 28.78 -4.07 -4.22
C THR A 227 28.44 -2.97 -3.24
N ALA A 228 27.31 -2.32 -3.45
CA ALA A 228 26.81 -1.29 -2.55
C ALA A 228 25.35 -1.55 -2.19
N ALA A 229 24.91 -0.97 -1.08
CA ALA A 229 23.54 -1.07 -0.60
C ALA A 229 22.96 0.31 -0.31
N ALA A 230 21.66 0.50 -0.61
CA ALA A 230 20.90 1.70 -0.31
C ALA A 230 19.61 1.36 0.45
N THR A 231 19.27 2.21 1.41
CA THR A 231 17.95 2.15 2.10
C THR A 231 17.24 3.46 1.90
N LEU A 232 16.15 3.42 1.14
CA LEU A 232 15.45 4.61 0.68
C LEU A 232 14.10 4.72 1.41
N TRP A 233 13.88 5.87 2.07
CA TRP A 233 12.71 6.15 2.90
C TRP A 233 11.82 7.18 2.22
N THR A 234 10.96 6.71 1.35
CA THR A 234 10.15 7.61 0.52
C THR A 234 9.05 8.30 1.34
N PHE A 235 8.82 9.54 1.01
CA PHE A 235 7.71 10.36 1.51
C PHE A 235 7.39 11.46 0.50
N VAL A 236 6.22 12.08 0.61
CA VAL A 236 5.84 13.19 -0.28
C VAL A 236 6.58 14.45 0.14
N HIS A 237 7.30 15.06 -0.81
CA HIS A 237 8.05 16.28 -0.58
C HIS A 237 7.15 17.52 -0.75
N ASP A 238 6.33 17.77 0.28
CA ASP A 238 5.45 18.94 0.29
C ASP A 238 6.24 20.23 0.55
N THR A 239 6.10 21.20 -0.32
CA THR A 239 6.72 22.54 -0.22
C THR A 239 5.88 23.51 0.62
N ALA A 240 4.65 23.15 0.98
CA ALA A 240 3.80 23.93 1.87
C ALA A 240 3.97 23.48 3.33
N GLY A 241 3.92 24.43 4.26
CA GLY A 241 3.91 24.10 5.67
C GLY A 241 2.60 23.45 6.12
N PRO A 242 2.61 22.66 7.21
CA PRO A 242 1.42 21.99 7.73
C PRO A 242 0.34 22.99 8.15
N ARG A 243 -0.93 22.69 7.80
CA ARG A 243 -2.12 23.42 8.24
C ARG A 243 -2.98 22.53 9.11
N LEU A 244 -3.77 23.11 10.01
CA LEU A 244 -4.71 22.35 10.82
C LEU A 244 -6.00 22.07 10.04
N ARG A 245 -6.49 20.82 10.17
CA ARG A 245 -7.88 20.44 9.87
C ARG A 245 -8.77 20.77 11.07
N ALA A 246 -10.07 20.49 10.95
CA ALA A 246 -10.97 20.64 12.08
C ALA A 246 -10.52 19.77 13.26
N PRO A 247 -10.33 20.35 14.47
CA PRO A 247 -9.96 19.59 15.64
C PRO A 247 -11.09 18.71 16.13
N GLU A 248 -10.77 17.55 16.71
CA GLU A 248 -11.74 16.59 17.23
C GLU A 248 -11.64 16.50 18.75
N PRO A 249 -12.72 16.78 19.53
CA PRO A 249 -12.73 16.52 20.96
C PRO A 249 -12.69 14.99 21.19
N LEU A 250 -11.82 14.53 22.10
CA LEU A 250 -11.71 13.13 22.48
C LEU A 250 -12.44 12.85 23.80
N ASP A 251 -12.20 13.70 24.78
CA ASP A 251 -12.87 13.66 26.09
C ASP A 251 -13.02 15.10 26.65
N SER A 252 -13.42 15.24 27.90
CA SER A 252 -13.63 16.54 28.54
C SER A 252 -12.35 17.37 28.70
N SER A 253 -11.18 16.78 28.60
CA SER A 253 -9.89 17.43 28.82
C SER A 253 -8.86 17.17 27.73
N SER A 254 -9.27 16.53 26.63
CA SER A 254 -8.37 16.27 25.51
C SER A 254 -9.05 16.38 24.15
N PHE A 255 -8.26 16.78 23.15
CA PHE A 255 -8.69 16.87 21.75
C PHE A 255 -7.53 16.51 20.83
N ARG A 256 -7.89 16.08 19.62
CA ARG A 256 -6.94 15.71 18.56
C ARG A 256 -6.80 16.86 17.57
N LEU A 257 -5.57 17.20 17.25
CA LEU A 257 -5.21 18.02 16.11
C LEU A 257 -4.76 17.12 14.96
N THR A 258 -5.29 17.35 13.78
CA THR A 258 -4.87 16.68 12.55
C THR A 258 -4.32 17.71 11.60
N PHE A 259 -3.10 17.49 11.11
CA PHE A 259 -2.43 18.36 10.15
C PHE A 259 -2.64 17.86 8.71
N THR A 260 -2.43 18.74 7.75
CA THR A 260 -2.54 18.41 6.32
C THR A 260 -1.34 17.60 5.80
N ALA A 261 -0.22 17.64 6.51
CA ALA A 261 1.01 16.94 6.18
C ALA A 261 1.59 16.29 7.43
N ALA A 262 2.37 15.21 7.24
CA ALA A 262 3.09 14.57 8.33
C ALA A 262 4.13 15.52 8.94
N LEU A 263 4.18 15.55 10.26
CA LEU A 263 5.09 16.39 11.02
C LEU A 263 6.47 15.75 11.14
N SER A 264 7.49 16.58 11.19
CA SER A 264 8.85 16.16 11.45
C SER A 264 8.97 15.60 12.88
N PRO A 265 9.41 14.35 13.08
CA PRO A 265 9.59 13.79 14.41
C PRO A 265 10.61 14.56 15.26
N ALA A 266 11.53 15.28 14.63
CA ALA A 266 12.53 16.11 15.31
C ALA A 266 11.95 17.45 15.80
N HIS A 267 10.78 17.87 15.28
CA HIS A 267 10.15 19.15 15.59
C HIS A 267 8.64 18.97 15.85
N MET A 268 8.33 18.04 16.73
CA MET A 268 6.93 17.85 17.14
C MET A 268 6.43 19.04 17.96
N PRO A 269 5.17 19.45 17.75
CA PRO A 269 4.56 20.48 18.61
C PRO A 269 4.55 20.04 20.08
N ASP A 270 4.75 21.00 20.96
CA ASP A 270 4.77 20.87 22.41
C ASP A 270 3.87 21.92 23.10
N THR A 271 3.87 21.98 24.43
CA THR A 271 3.07 22.95 25.18
C THR A 271 3.54 24.39 25.01
N GLY A 272 4.75 24.62 24.52
CA GLY A 272 5.27 25.96 24.21
C GLY A 272 4.86 26.47 22.84
N THR A 273 4.56 25.57 21.91
CA THR A 273 4.21 25.89 20.52
C THR A 273 2.70 25.82 20.22
N VAL A 274 1.94 25.10 21.06
CA VAL A 274 0.47 25.03 20.95
C VAL A 274 -0.17 25.98 21.96
N HIS A 275 -1.03 26.88 21.47
CA HIS A 275 -1.76 27.83 22.27
C HIS A 275 -3.26 27.64 22.10
N LEU A 276 -4.00 27.62 23.20
CA LEU A 276 -5.44 27.45 23.26
C LEU A 276 -6.08 28.65 23.95
N TYR A 277 -7.11 29.23 23.31
CA TYR A 277 -7.82 30.39 23.84
C TYR A 277 -9.30 30.13 23.85
N GLU A 278 -9.98 30.44 24.96
CA GLU A 278 -11.45 30.39 25.06
C GLU A 278 -12.07 31.61 24.35
N LEU A 279 -13.06 31.39 23.51
CA LEU A 279 -13.78 32.47 22.82
C LEU A 279 -15.09 32.79 23.52
N PRO A 280 -15.56 34.09 23.49
CA PRO A 280 -15.03 35.19 22.69
C PRO A 280 -13.86 35.97 23.31
N ASP A 281 -13.62 35.84 24.60
CA ASP A 281 -12.71 36.72 25.39
C ASP A 281 -11.22 36.47 25.17
N THR A 282 -10.88 35.48 24.35
CA THR A 282 -9.48 35.03 24.07
C THR A 282 -8.68 34.72 25.33
N THR A 283 -9.37 34.19 26.35
CA THR A 283 -8.71 33.79 27.61
C THR A 283 -7.81 32.57 27.39
N PRO A 284 -6.52 32.64 27.76
CA PRO A 284 -5.61 31.52 27.55
C PRO A 284 -6.00 30.33 28.44
N VAL A 285 -5.97 29.13 27.86
CA VAL A 285 -6.24 27.86 28.56
C VAL A 285 -4.93 27.09 28.71
N ALA A 286 -4.60 26.74 29.95
CA ALA A 286 -3.38 26.00 30.26
C ALA A 286 -3.43 24.58 29.72
N LEU A 287 -2.33 24.15 29.08
CA LEU A 287 -2.14 22.81 28.57
C LEU A 287 -1.32 21.99 29.55
N SER A 288 -1.69 20.72 29.73
CA SER A 288 -0.94 19.78 30.55
C SER A 288 0.05 18.94 29.74
N ALA A 289 -0.29 18.63 28.48
CA ALA A 289 0.57 17.89 27.57
C ALA A 289 0.15 18.04 26.10
N VAL A 290 1.12 17.92 25.20
CA VAL A 290 0.93 17.74 23.75
C VAL A 290 1.71 16.49 23.36
N LEU A 291 1.04 15.44 22.89
CA LEU A 291 1.61 14.11 22.74
C LEU A 291 1.29 13.55 21.34
N ALA A 292 2.20 12.76 20.80
CA ALA A 292 1.87 11.88 19.67
C ALA A 292 0.79 10.86 20.09
N PRO A 293 -0.07 10.38 19.19
CA PRO A 293 -1.17 9.47 19.53
C PRO A 293 -0.71 8.24 20.33
N ALA A 294 0.35 7.56 19.91
CA ALA A 294 0.89 6.39 20.62
C ALA A 294 1.36 6.69 22.05
N ALA A 295 1.95 7.87 22.28
CA ALA A 295 2.38 8.31 23.61
C ALA A 295 1.16 8.61 24.51
N ASN A 296 0.12 9.25 23.94
CA ASN A 296 -1.14 9.46 24.67
C ASN A 296 -1.82 8.15 25.03
N ASP A 297 -1.90 7.19 24.11
CA ASP A 297 -2.51 5.88 24.36
C ASP A 297 -1.77 5.11 25.46
N SER A 298 -0.44 5.17 25.45
CA SER A 298 0.40 4.59 26.51
C SER A 298 0.15 5.26 27.86
N LEU A 299 -0.04 6.57 27.90
CA LEU A 299 -0.36 7.33 29.11
C LEU A 299 -1.73 6.94 29.65
N VAL A 300 -2.76 6.87 28.79
CA VAL A 300 -4.11 6.46 29.15
C VAL A 300 -4.13 5.01 29.66
N ALA A 301 -3.40 4.11 29.02
CA ALA A 301 -3.28 2.71 29.46
C ALA A 301 -2.65 2.61 30.86
N ARG A 302 -1.61 3.37 31.14
CA ARG A 302 -1.00 3.45 32.48
C ARG A 302 -1.96 3.99 33.53
N GLN A 303 -2.69 5.06 33.21
CA GLN A 303 -3.69 5.64 34.13
C GLN A 303 -4.81 4.64 34.45
N ARG A 304 -5.29 3.90 33.44
CA ARG A 304 -6.28 2.83 33.64
C ARG A 304 -5.74 1.71 34.54
N ALA A 305 -4.52 1.22 34.27
CA ALA A 305 -3.90 0.17 35.07
C ALA A 305 -3.73 0.58 36.55
N VAL A 306 -3.34 1.83 36.81
CA VAL A 306 -3.27 2.38 38.17
C VAL A 306 -4.66 2.46 38.82
N ALA A 307 -5.67 2.96 38.12
CA ALA A 307 -7.04 3.04 38.63
C ALA A 307 -7.63 1.66 38.94
N ASP A 308 -7.36 0.66 38.09
CA ASP A 308 -7.82 -0.72 38.29
C ASP A 308 -7.09 -1.38 39.47
N SER A 309 -5.80 -1.10 39.68
CA SER A 309 -5.08 -1.61 40.83
C SER A 309 -5.58 -1.00 42.14
N LEU A 310 -5.90 0.30 42.16
CA LEU A 310 -6.50 0.98 43.30
C LEU A 310 -7.90 0.44 43.63
N ARG A 311 -8.73 0.19 42.61
CA ARG A 311 -10.07 -0.44 42.82
C ARG A 311 -9.93 -1.83 43.44
N ARG A 312 -9.05 -2.69 42.89
CA ARG A 312 -8.79 -4.03 43.49
C ARG A 312 -8.29 -3.96 44.90
N ALA A 313 -7.40 -3.00 45.23
CA ALA A 313 -6.94 -2.80 46.58
C ALA A 313 -8.08 -2.36 47.52
N ALA A 314 -9.01 -1.52 47.04
CA ALA A 314 -10.18 -1.11 47.81
C ALA A 314 -11.17 -2.28 48.03
N ASP A 315 -11.38 -3.12 47.03
CA ASP A 315 -12.26 -4.30 47.15
C ASP A 315 -11.73 -5.38 48.07
N THR A 316 -10.41 -5.51 48.22
CA THR A 316 -9.79 -6.47 49.18
C THR A 316 -9.90 -6.04 50.64
N THR A 317 -10.22 -4.77 50.93
CA THR A 317 -10.43 -4.28 52.30
C THR A 317 -11.84 -4.57 52.83
N HIS A 318 -12.76 -5.08 52.02
CA HIS A 318 -14.14 -5.37 52.40
C HIS A 318 -14.57 -6.84 52.26
N ALA A 319 -13.64 -7.78 52.06
CA ALA A 319 -13.98 -9.20 52.09
C ALA A 319 -13.97 -9.73 53.53
N PRO A 320 -15.10 -10.15 54.16
CA PRO A 320 -15.10 -10.90 55.37
C PRO A 320 -14.47 -12.27 55.13
N VAL A 321 -13.46 -12.59 55.90
CA VAL A 321 -12.80 -13.90 55.96
C VAL A 321 -13.80 -14.91 56.48
N ASP A 322 -14.48 -15.65 55.61
CA ASP A 322 -15.26 -16.82 56.03
C ASP A 322 -14.36 -18.06 56.02
N THR A 323 -13.82 -18.37 57.19
CA THR A 323 -13.05 -19.59 57.43
C THR A 323 -13.99 -20.72 57.81
N THR A 324 -14.57 -21.40 56.87
CA THR A 324 -15.17 -22.72 57.12
C THR A 324 -14.44 -23.78 56.31
N LYS A 325 -13.67 -24.58 57.08
CA LYS A 325 -13.08 -25.83 56.68
C LYS A 325 -14.04 -26.74 55.96
N LYS A 326 -13.72 -27.25 54.79
CA LYS A 326 -14.32 -28.50 54.33
C LYS A 326 -13.23 -29.48 53.91
N LYS A 327 -13.28 -30.59 54.59
CA LYS A 327 -12.46 -31.78 54.65
C LYS A 327 -12.28 -32.43 53.27
N ALA A 328 -11.11 -32.93 53.03
CA ALA A 328 -10.71 -33.73 51.88
C ALA A 328 -11.46 -35.06 51.78
N ALA A 329 -11.80 -35.47 50.58
CA ALA A 329 -12.10 -36.89 50.22
C ALA A 329 -11.28 -37.25 48.97
N PRO A 330 -10.83 -38.52 48.83
CA PRO A 330 -9.72 -38.89 47.96
C PRO A 330 -10.16 -39.35 46.56
N GLY A 331 -9.30 -39.09 45.64
CA GLY A 331 -8.98 -39.95 44.48
C GLY A 331 -10.10 -40.26 43.49
N ARG A 332 -10.04 -39.61 42.32
CA ARG A 332 -10.42 -40.32 41.08
C ARG A 332 -9.48 -39.85 39.96
N ASP A 333 -8.68 -40.84 39.58
CA ASP A 333 -7.80 -40.81 38.44
C ASP A 333 -8.63 -40.63 37.14
N THR A 334 -8.42 -39.53 36.44
CA THR A 334 -8.91 -39.36 35.06
C THR A 334 -7.75 -38.97 34.18
N THR A 335 -7.17 -40.00 33.57
CA THR A 335 -6.28 -39.85 32.42
C THR A 335 -6.95 -39.03 31.32
N VAL A 336 -6.52 -37.82 31.20
CA VAL A 336 -6.90 -36.93 30.08
C VAL A 336 -6.19 -37.43 28.82
N ARG A 337 -6.92 -38.05 27.95
CA ARG A 337 -6.53 -38.40 26.59
C ARG A 337 -6.25 -37.10 25.82
N LYS A 338 -4.98 -36.93 25.48
CA LYS A 338 -4.50 -35.89 24.57
C LYS A 338 -5.18 -36.06 23.20
N PRO A 339 -5.84 -35.05 22.60
CA PRO A 339 -6.37 -35.14 21.23
C PRO A 339 -5.20 -35.28 20.25
N PRO A 340 -5.37 -36.04 19.13
CA PRO A 340 -4.33 -36.16 18.13
C PRO A 340 -4.05 -34.80 17.51
N ALA A 341 -2.75 -34.50 17.32
CA ALA A 341 -2.27 -33.34 16.64
C ALA A 341 -2.86 -33.29 15.21
N GLN A 342 -3.73 -32.31 14.98
CA GLN A 342 -4.13 -31.97 13.63
C GLN A 342 -2.95 -31.28 12.95
N GLY A 343 -2.55 -31.81 11.80
CA GLY A 343 -1.54 -31.21 10.94
C GLY A 343 -1.95 -29.82 10.49
N PRO A 344 -1.00 -29.01 10.01
CA PRO A 344 -1.27 -27.61 9.66
C PRO A 344 -2.29 -27.55 8.53
N VAL A 345 -3.49 -27.05 8.84
CA VAL A 345 -4.48 -26.65 7.86
C VAL A 345 -3.95 -25.37 7.21
N SER A 346 -3.49 -25.48 5.97
CA SER A 346 -3.14 -24.31 5.16
C SER A 346 -4.40 -23.51 4.85
N HIS A 347 -4.56 -22.38 5.54
CA HIS A 347 -5.53 -21.37 5.15
C HIS A 347 -5.02 -20.65 3.89
N PRO A 348 -5.78 -20.59 2.78
CA PRO A 348 -5.44 -19.72 1.67
C PRO A 348 -5.76 -18.28 2.09
N GLY A 349 -4.73 -17.45 2.26
CA GLY A 349 -4.88 -16.02 2.55
C GLY A 349 -4.05 -15.48 3.72
N ALA A 350 -3.02 -16.18 4.17
CA ALA A 350 -2.05 -15.57 5.08
C ALA A 350 -1.33 -14.43 4.34
N ALA A 351 -1.48 -13.19 4.82
CA ALA A 351 -0.64 -12.08 4.40
C ALA A 351 0.83 -12.52 4.49
N PRO A 352 1.69 -12.16 3.51
CA PRO A 352 3.10 -12.55 3.54
C PRO A 352 3.71 -12.16 4.87
N ALA A 353 4.34 -13.11 5.54
CA ALA A 353 5.03 -12.88 6.81
C ALA A 353 6.02 -11.72 6.59
N VAL A 354 5.82 -10.62 7.32
CA VAL A 354 6.70 -9.46 7.21
C VAL A 354 8.10 -9.89 7.65
N ASP A 355 9.10 -9.69 6.80
CA ASP A 355 10.48 -10.05 7.07
C ASP A 355 10.94 -9.36 8.37
N SER A 356 11.44 -10.14 9.32
CA SER A 356 11.92 -9.62 10.62
C SER A 356 13.03 -8.56 10.47
N ALA A 357 13.80 -8.63 9.38
CA ALA A 357 14.80 -7.62 9.05
C ALA A 357 14.15 -6.29 8.64
N VAL A 358 13.02 -6.32 7.94
CA VAL A 358 12.24 -5.13 7.59
C VAL A 358 11.64 -4.48 8.83
N ILE A 359 11.09 -5.27 9.75
CA ILE A 359 10.55 -4.76 11.03
C ILE A 359 11.65 -4.04 11.82
N LYS A 360 12.83 -4.65 11.93
CA LYS A 360 13.97 -4.03 12.60
C LYS A 360 14.39 -2.74 11.92
N LEU A 361 14.41 -2.72 10.60
CA LEU A 361 14.78 -1.55 9.82
C LEU A 361 13.75 -0.42 10.01
N LEU A 362 12.46 -0.71 9.94
CA LEU A 362 11.40 0.27 10.19
C LEU A 362 11.49 0.87 11.61
N ALA A 363 11.91 0.10 12.59
CA ALA A 363 12.10 0.58 13.97
C ALA A 363 13.33 1.50 14.14
N THR A 364 14.20 1.65 13.13
CA THR A 364 15.40 2.50 13.25
C THR A 364 15.11 3.99 13.16
N ARG A 365 13.96 4.38 12.57
CA ARG A 365 13.55 5.77 12.45
C ARG A 365 12.27 6.04 13.22
N PRO A 366 12.13 7.20 13.90
CA PRO A 366 10.88 7.58 14.53
C PRO A 366 9.78 7.73 13.49
N ILE A 367 8.58 7.26 13.82
CA ILE A 367 7.42 7.25 12.93
C ILE A 367 6.86 8.66 12.81
N PRO A 368 6.77 9.25 11.60
CA PRO A 368 6.11 10.53 11.40
C PRO A 368 4.60 10.40 11.66
N THR A 369 4.00 11.46 12.18
CA THR A 369 2.56 11.52 12.39
C THR A 369 2.01 12.86 11.92
N ASP A 370 0.80 12.84 11.36
CA ASP A 370 0.01 14.03 11.06
C ASP A 370 -0.92 14.45 12.21
N LYS A 371 -0.85 13.71 13.34
CA LYS A 371 -1.77 13.90 14.48
C LYS A 371 -1.03 14.12 15.77
N VAL A 372 -1.57 15.02 16.60
CA VAL A 372 -1.17 15.18 18.00
C VAL A 372 -2.40 15.25 18.90
N VAL A 373 -2.27 14.76 20.11
CA VAL A 373 -3.30 14.87 21.15
C VAL A 373 -2.87 15.95 22.12
N VAL A 374 -3.73 16.92 22.30
CA VAL A 374 -3.55 18.03 23.24
C VAL A 374 -4.39 17.74 24.47
N ARG A 375 -3.79 17.86 25.65
CA ARG A 375 -4.46 17.71 26.95
C ARG A 375 -4.45 19.03 27.69
N THR A 376 -5.59 19.42 28.22
CA THR A 376 -5.75 20.63 29.02
C THR A 376 -5.58 20.34 30.51
N SER A 377 -5.17 21.33 31.27
CA SER A 377 -5.01 21.21 32.73
C SER A 377 -6.36 21.17 33.45
N ALA A 378 -7.40 21.76 32.87
CA ALA A 378 -8.77 21.75 33.36
C ALA A 378 -9.74 21.24 32.27
N PRO A 379 -10.90 20.70 32.64
CA PRO A 379 -11.91 20.27 31.64
C PRO A 379 -12.37 21.42 30.75
N LEU A 380 -12.55 21.14 29.47
CA LEU A 380 -13.11 22.05 28.48
C LEU A 380 -14.60 22.28 28.78
N LYS A 381 -15.06 23.51 28.65
CA LYS A 381 -16.46 23.86 28.88
C LYS A 381 -17.32 23.36 27.71
N PRO A 382 -18.46 22.67 27.98
CA PRO A 382 -19.39 22.26 26.94
C PRO A 382 -19.99 23.48 26.19
N SER A 383 -20.34 23.30 24.94
CA SER A 383 -20.94 24.34 24.06
C SER A 383 -20.05 25.56 23.84
N THR A 384 -18.76 25.47 24.14
CA THR A 384 -17.80 26.57 24.02
C THR A 384 -16.92 26.36 22.81
N LYS A 385 -16.49 27.47 22.20
CA LYS A 385 -15.52 27.51 21.10
C LYS A 385 -14.15 27.90 21.61
N TYR A 386 -13.13 27.23 21.11
CA TYR A 386 -11.74 27.54 21.45
C TYR A 386 -10.94 27.79 20.20
N PHE A 387 -10.19 28.90 20.18
CA PHE A 387 -9.24 29.19 19.13
C PHE A 387 -7.91 28.49 19.44
N ILE A 388 -7.37 27.81 18.43
CA ILE A 388 -6.12 27.06 18.52
C ILE A 388 -5.11 27.69 17.57
N ARG A 389 -3.92 27.95 18.07
CA ARG A 389 -2.76 28.37 17.27
C ARG A 389 -1.60 27.43 17.57
N VAL A 390 -1.01 26.86 16.52
CA VAL A 390 0.23 26.10 16.59
C VAL A 390 1.29 26.90 15.85
N THR A 391 2.34 27.32 16.55
CA THR A 391 3.42 28.12 15.98
C THR A 391 4.52 27.22 15.44
N GLY A 392 5.00 27.50 14.21
CA GLY A 392 6.14 26.83 13.63
C GLY A 392 5.98 25.33 13.37
N ALA A 393 4.74 24.85 13.13
CA ALA A 393 4.52 23.46 12.72
C ALA A 393 5.39 23.10 11.52
N THR A 394 6.17 22.03 11.62
CA THR A 394 7.22 21.68 10.64
C THR A 394 6.90 20.34 9.98
N ASN A 395 6.88 20.29 8.64
CA ASN A 395 6.71 19.05 7.87
C ASN A 395 8.01 18.24 7.77
N LEU A 396 7.96 17.09 7.09
CA LEU A 396 9.14 16.22 6.90
C LEU A 396 10.27 16.86 6.09
N ASN A 397 9.95 17.85 5.24
CA ASN A 397 10.92 18.63 4.47
C ASN A 397 11.54 19.81 5.24
N GLY A 398 11.14 20.02 6.51
CA GLY A 398 11.60 21.15 7.30
C GLY A 398 10.88 22.46 6.99
N VAL A 399 9.81 22.46 6.17
CA VAL A 399 9.01 23.65 5.89
C VAL A 399 8.13 23.94 7.08
N ARG A 400 8.22 25.19 7.59
CA ARG A 400 7.49 25.66 8.77
C ARG A 400 6.31 26.54 8.39
N ALA A 401 5.22 26.41 9.15
CA ALA A 401 4.09 27.31 9.08
C ALA A 401 3.37 27.43 10.43
N ASP A 402 2.76 28.58 10.67
CA ASP A 402 1.78 28.71 11.74
C ASP A 402 0.45 28.11 11.26
N ALA A 403 -0.17 27.31 12.12
CA ALA A 403 -1.42 26.65 11.83
C ALA A 403 -2.50 27.07 12.83
N VAL A 404 -3.67 27.43 12.34
CA VAL A 404 -4.79 27.89 13.18
C VAL A 404 -6.05 27.09 12.88
N SER A 405 -6.89 26.90 13.91
CA SER A 405 -8.21 26.28 13.77
C SER A 405 -9.10 26.64 14.96
N VAL A 406 -10.37 26.24 14.88
CA VAL A 406 -11.34 26.45 15.98
C VAL A 406 -11.90 25.09 16.41
N LEU A 407 -11.73 24.78 17.69
CA LEU A 407 -12.36 23.61 18.33
C LEU A 407 -13.75 24.00 18.82
N VAL A 408 -14.75 23.22 18.49
CA VAL A 408 -16.11 23.36 19.03
C VAL A 408 -16.38 22.16 19.95
N VAL A 409 -16.59 22.44 21.23
CA VAL A 409 -16.92 21.39 22.21
C VAL A 409 -18.42 21.16 22.16
N PRO A 410 -18.91 19.93 21.88
CA PRO A 410 -20.34 19.67 21.79
C PRO A 410 -21.05 19.85 23.14
N ALA A 411 -22.34 20.15 23.10
CA ALA A 411 -23.17 20.08 24.30
C ALA A 411 -23.22 18.66 24.86
N PRO A 412 -23.33 18.47 26.17
CA PRO A 412 -23.48 17.13 26.76
C PRO A 412 -24.73 16.48 26.19
N LYS A 413 -24.62 15.24 25.69
CA LYS A 413 -25.80 14.45 25.32
C LYS A 413 -26.68 14.30 26.58
N LYS A 414 -27.91 14.85 26.57
CA LYS A 414 -28.91 14.50 27.56
C LYS A 414 -29.05 12.98 27.52
N VAL A 415 -28.59 12.31 28.55
CA VAL A 415 -28.96 10.91 28.79
C VAL A 415 -30.47 10.92 28.94
N ALA A 416 -31.19 10.32 28.00
CA ALA A 416 -32.62 10.10 28.17
C ALA A 416 -32.78 9.28 29.46
N ALA A 417 -33.41 9.89 30.47
CA ALA A 417 -33.75 9.20 31.70
C ALA A 417 -34.61 8.01 31.28
N ASP A 418 -34.13 6.83 31.59
CA ASP A 418 -34.81 5.57 31.35
C ASP A 418 -36.14 5.60 32.13
N SER A 419 -37.23 5.80 31.40
CA SER A 419 -38.58 5.79 31.94
C SER A 419 -39.08 4.34 32.14
N THR A 420 -38.40 3.62 33.02
CA THR A 420 -38.86 2.34 33.56
C THR A 420 -39.44 2.55 34.96
N ALA A 421 -40.59 3.26 35.04
CA ALA A 421 -41.43 3.23 36.21
C ALA A 421 -42.86 3.64 35.81
N LYS A 422 -43.64 2.73 35.26
CA LYS A 422 -45.08 2.58 35.59
C LYS A 422 -45.75 1.59 34.64
N ALA A 423 -45.79 0.35 35.04
CA ALA A 423 -46.85 -0.58 34.63
C ALA A 423 -47.09 -1.56 35.77
N LYS A 424 -47.91 -1.16 36.75
CA LYS A 424 -48.65 -2.10 37.62
C LYS A 424 -50.04 -1.53 37.85
N ALA A 425 -51.03 -2.42 37.63
CA ALA A 425 -52.48 -2.34 37.88
C ALA A 425 -53.28 -1.59 36.79
N ASP A 426 -54.09 -2.25 35.95
CA ASP A 426 -55.36 -2.81 36.39
C ASP A 426 -55.91 -3.79 35.35
N THR A 427 -56.22 -5.00 35.80
CA THR A 427 -56.99 -6.01 35.12
C THR A 427 -58.45 -5.85 35.57
N THR A 428 -59.37 -5.50 34.66
CA THR A 428 -60.74 -6.00 34.75
C THR A 428 -61.40 -5.94 33.38
N ALA A 429 -62.12 -7.01 33.11
CA ALA A 429 -62.80 -7.39 31.91
C ALA A 429 -63.97 -6.50 31.53
N LYS A 430 -64.33 -6.43 30.25
CA LYS A 430 -65.74 -6.67 29.78
C LYS A 430 -65.83 -6.82 28.25
N VAL A 431 -66.19 -7.98 27.84
CA VAL A 431 -67.10 -8.54 26.83
C VAL A 431 -67.67 -7.58 25.76
N LYS A 432 -67.62 -8.08 24.51
CA LYS A 432 -68.27 -7.80 23.20
C LYS A 432 -69.82 -7.46 23.29
N PRO A 433 -70.54 -6.97 22.23
CA PRO A 433 -70.52 -7.51 20.86
C PRO A 433 -70.67 -6.50 19.69
N ASP A 434 -70.17 -6.96 18.55
CA ASP A 434 -70.78 -7.16 17.20
C ASP A 434 -71.84 -6.15 16.66
N SER A 435 -71.53 -5.65 15.46
CA SER A 435 -72.38 -5.68 14.25
C SER A 435 -71.91 -4.76 13.10
N THR A 436 -71.50 -5.39 12.02
CA THR A 436 -71.97 -5.23 10.62
C THR A 436 -72.39 -3.83 10.11
N LYS A 437 -71.83 -3.33 9.05
CA LYS A 437 -72.22 -3.36 7.61
C LYS A 437 -71.52 -2.31 6.77
N HIS A 438 -71.16 -2.77 5.64
CA HIS A 438 -70.83 -2.00 4.38
C HIS A 438 -72.06 -1.22 3.86
N PRO A 439 -71.97 -0.34 2.91
CA PRO A 439 -71.37 -0.59 1.58
C PRO A 439 -70.08 0.18 1.29
#